data_eb928340adb4d47b296c0c30df6ce7a4
#
_entry.id   eb928340adb4d47b296c0c30df6ce7a4
#
_cell.length_a   1.000
_cell.length_b   1.000
_cell.length_c   1.000
_cell.angle_alpha   90.00
_cell.angle_beta   90.00
_cell.angle_gamma   90.00
#
_symmetry.space_group_name_H-M   'P 1'
#
loop_
_entity.id
_entity.type
_entity.pdbx_description
1 polymer ?
#
loop_
_entity_poly.entity_id
_entity_poly.type
_entity_poly.pdbx_seq_one_letter_code
_entity_poly.pdbx_strand_id
1 'polypeptide(L)'
;VPTDDLVVEAMLDMADVHEKDVLYDLGCGDGRIVVAAAMEREARAVGIDMDPMRIEEARDFAYMVGVEHLVEFIQGDLLEADFSEATVLTLYLLPTINAQLRPRILRELKPGTRIIANSFNMGEWKADQRRAVGGVYIYKWIVPALVEGTWKWRTADGKLYCVDLQQKYQKLSGNAWVDNQPAELVKATLSGTQLVLEILEQGAEASEVFISQHKGKKRKTEAEDINDLAFVKR
;
A
#
# COMPACT_ATOMS: atom_id res chain seq x y z
N VAL A 1 10.42 -23.00 1.50
CA VAL A 1 9.20 -23.82 1.33
C VAL A 1 8.31 -23.09 0.33
N PRO A 2 7.87 -23.74 -0.75
CA PRO A 2 6.99 -23.11 -1.71
C PRO A 2 5.62 -22.77 -1.10
N THR A 3 5.01 -21.68 -1.58
CA THR A 3 3.64 -21.28 -1.19
C THR A 3 2.65 -22.26 -1.85
N ASP A 4 1.67 -22.74 -1.10
CA ASP A 4 0.59 -23.59 -1.62
C ASP A 4 -0.26 -22.83 -2.67
N ASP A 5 -0.73 -23.52 -3.73
CA ASP A 5 -1.45 -22.88 -4.83
C ASP A 5 -2.75 -22.19 -4.38
N LEU A 6 -3.47 -22.79 -3.41
CA LEU A 6 -4.65 -22.16 -2.81
C LEU A 6 -4.30 -20.84 -2.10
N VAL A 7 -3.11 -20.76 -1.50
CA VAL A 7 -2.62 -19.54 -0.85
C VAL A 7 -2.19 -18.52 -1.90
N VAL A 8 -1.55 -18.95 -3.00
CA VAL A 8 -1.18 -18.08 -4.14
C VAL A 8 -2.44 -17.41 -4.70
N GLU A 9 -3.47 -18.18 -5.04
CA GLU A 9 -4.74 -17.65 -5.55
C GLU A 9 -5.35 -16.63 -4.56
N ALA A 10 -5.41 -16.98 -3.28
CA ALA A 10 -5.94 -16.09 -2.26
C ALA A 10 -5.11 -14.81 -2.06
N MET A 11 -3.79 -14.85 -2.28
CA MET A 11 -2.92 -13.67 -2.26
C MET A 11 -3.21 -12.75 -3.45
N LEU A 12 -3.36 -13.30 -4.66
CA LEU A 12 -3.69 -12.53 -5.87
C LEU A 12 -5.09 -11.91 -5.76
N ASP A 13 -6.07 -12.64 -5.26
CA ASP A 13 -7.43 -12.14 -5.00
C ASP A 13 -7.44 -11.02 -3.96
N MET A 14 -6.75 -11.22 -2.83
CA MET A 14 -6.69 -10.21 -1.76
C MET A 14 -6.00 -8.93 -2.23
N ALA A 15 -5.02 -9.06 -3.13
CA ALA A 15 -4.36 -7.94 -3.77
C ALA A 15 -5.23 -7.28 -4.85
N ASP A 16 -6.29 -7.94 -5.33
CA ASP A 16 -7.07 -7.51 -6.49
C ASP A 16 -6.15 -7.28 -7.71
N VAL A 17 -5.34 -8.32 -8.03
CA VAL A 17 -4.39 -8.26 -9.14
C VAL A 17 -5.13 -8.33 -10.47
N HIS A 18 -4.76 -7.46 -11.42
CA HIS A 18 -5.38 -7.37 -12.74
C HIS A 18 -4.34 -6.95 -13.82
N GLU A 19 -4.73 -6.97 -15.07
CA GLU A 19 -3.90 -6.73 -16.26
C GLU A 19 -3.07 -5.43 -16.27
N LYS A 20 -3.49 -4.41 -15.49
CA LYS A 20 -2.76 -3.12 -15.41
C LYS A 20 -1.72 -3.10 -14.31
N ASP A 21 -1.60 -4.18 -13.55
CA ASP A 21 -0.64 -4.26 -12.46
C ASP A 21 0.74 -4.66 -12.92
N VAL A 22 1.71 -4.22 -12.14
CA VAL A 22 3.08 -4.72 -12.14
C VAL A 22 3.34 -5.35 -10.78
N LEU A 23 3.32 -6.69 -10.75
CA LEU A 23 3.57 -7.45 -9.53
C LEU A 23 5.07 -7.71 -9.37
N TYR A 24 5.60 -7.46 -8.19
CA TYR A 24 6.94 -7.89 -7.79
C TYR A 24 6.85 -8.94 -6.69
N ASP A 25 7.57 -10.05 -6.85
CA ASP A 25 7.68 -11.10 -5.83
C ASP A 25 9.12 -11.17 -5.33
N LEU A 26 9.35 -10.76 -4.09
CA LEU A 26 10.68 -10.73 -3.47
C LEU A 26 10.95 -12.05 -2.75
N GLY A 27 11.97 -12.79 -3.22
CA GLY A 27 12.24 -14.17 -2.83
C GLY A 27 11.33 -15.13 -3.60
N CYS A 28 11.27 -14.98 -4.92
CA CYS A 28 10.26 -15.64 -5.78
C CYS A 28 10.39 -17.16 -5.85
N GLY A 29 11.54 -17.73 -5.45
CA GLY A 29 11.78 -19.17 -5.53
C GLY A 29 11.57 -19.70 -6.95
N ASP A 30 10.71 -20.71 -7.10
CA ASP A 30 10.34 -21.33 -8.37
C ASP A 30 9.39 -20.49 -9.24
N GLY A 31 9.10 -19.27 -8.85
CA GLY A 31 8.33 -18.30 -9.65
C GLY A 31 6.82 -18.50 -9.65
N ARG A 32 6.27 -19.40 -8.81
CA ARG A 32 4.84 -19.77 -8.85
C ARG A 32 3.87 -18.60 -8.70
N ILE A 33 4.16 -17.61 -7.82
CA ILE A 33 3.32 -16.41 -7.64
C ILE A 33 3.40 -15.52 -8.88
N VAL A 34 4.60 -15.34 -9.42
CA VAL A 34 4.86 -14.55 -10.64
C VAL A 34 4.13 -15.15 -11.84
N VAL A 35 4.28 -16.46 -12.04
CA VAL A 35 3.63 -17.20 -13.13
C VAL A 35 2.11 -17.19 -12.99
N ALA A 36 1.58 -17.41 -11.78
CA ALA A 36 0.14 -17.36 -11.53
C ALA A 36 -0.44 -15.97 -11.81
N ALA A 37 0.26 -14.88 -11.41
CA ALA A 37 -0.17 -13.52 -11.70
C ALA A 37 -0.24 -13.23 -13.20
N ALA A 38 0.74 -13.71 -13.98
CA ALA A 38 0.75 -13.58 -15.43
C ALA A 38 -0.33 -14.43 -16.10
N MET A 39 -0.47 -15.69 -15.69
CA MET A 39 -1.38 -16.67 -16.32
C MET A 39 -2.86 -16.37 -16.02
N GLU A 40 -3.17 -16.03 -14.78
CA GLU A 40 -4.55 -15.93 -14.31
C GLU A 40 -5.09 -14.50 -14.28
N ARG A 41 -4.21 -13.50 -14.25
CA ARG A 41 -4.58 -12.08 -14.13
C ARG A 41 -4.06 -11.22 -15.29
N GLU A 42 -3.33 -11.82 -16.23
CA GLU A 42 -2.68 -11.13 -17.36
C GLU A 42 -1.78 -9.96 -16.91
N ALA A 43 -1.31 -10.00 -15.65
CA ALA A 43 -0.47 -8.96 -15.07
C ALA A 43 1.00 -9.13 -15.50
N ARG A 44 1.69 -8.02 -15.72
CA ARG A 44 3.16 -8.06 -15.79
C ARG A 44 3.71 -8.42 -14.41
N ALA A 45 4.64 -9.38 -14.34
CA ALA A 45 5.19 -9.81 -13.07
C ALA A 45 6.71 -9.99 -13.10
N VAL A 46 7.37 -9.63 -12.00
CA VAL A 46 8.82 -9.69 -11.82
C VAL A 46 9.14 -10.49 -10.57
N GLY A 47 9.93 -11.54 -10.71
CA GLY A 47 10.44 -12.33 -9.60
C GLY A 47 11.90 -12.04 -9.32
N ILE A 48 12.26 -11.87 -8.05
CA ILE A 48 13.64 -11.63 -7.62
C ILE A 48 14.03 -12.70 -6.61
N ASP A 49 15.14 -13.40 -6.86
CA ASP A 49 15.72 -14.37 -5.93
C ASP A 49 17.25 -14.35 -6.01
N MET A 50 17.91 -14.67 -4.91
CA MET A 50 19.37 -14.75 -4.87
C MET A 50 19.92 -16.05 -5.47
N ASP A 51 19.10 -17.11 -5.45
CA ASP A 51 19.50 -18.45 -5.90
C ASP A 51 19.36 -18.57 -7.43
N PRO A 52 20.48 -18.70 -8.16
CA PRO A 52 20.44 -18.83 -9.62
C PRO A 52 19.67 -20.08 -10.10
N MET A 53 19.67 -21.17 -9.32
CA MET A 53 18.90 -22.37 -9.67
C MET A 53 17.40 -22.12 -9.59
N ARG A 54 16.96 -21.35 -8.60
CA ARG A 54 15.54 -20.96 -8.49
C ARG A 54 15.10 -20.06 -9.64
N ILE A 55 15.96 -19.15 -10.06
CA ILE A 55 15.70 -18.28 -11.23
C ILE A 55 15.61 -19.10 -12.53
N GLU A 56 16.44 -20.14 -12.69
CA GLU A 56 16.37 -21.05 -13.84
C GLU A 56 15.05 -21.86 -13.81
N GLU A 57 14.73 -22.47 -12.68
CA GLU A 57 13.45 -23.19 -12.48
C GLU A 57 12.23 -22.30 -12.79
N ALA A 58 12.25 -21.06 -12.33
CA ALA A 58 11.16 -20.10 -12.57
C ALA A 58 11.01 -19.74 -14.06
N ARG A 59 12.12 -19.57 -14.77
CA ARG A 59 12.10 -19.30 -16.22
C ARG A 59 11.58 -20.49 -17.01
N ASP A 60 12.03 -21.70 -16.66
CA ASP A 60 11.54 -22.94 -17.27
C ASP A 60 10.05 -23.13 -17.04
N PHE A 61 9.57 -22.84 -15.83
CA PHE A 61 8.16 -22.91 -15.51
C PHE A 61 7.34 -21.92 -16.34
N ALA A 62 7.76 -20.66 -16.43
CA ALA A 62 7.08 -19.65 -17.23
C ALA A 62 7.03 -20.03 -18.73
N TYR A 63 8.12 -20.59 -19.26
CA TYR A 63 8.19 -21.07 -20.63
C TYR A 63 7.24 -22.25 -20.88
N MET A 64 7.20 -23.22 -19.96
CA MET A 64 6.31 -24.40 -20.08
C MET A 64 4.82 -24.02 -20.14
N VAL A 65 4.41 -22.94 -19.44
CA VAL A 65 3.01 -22.50 -19.42
C VAL A 65 2.74 -21.36 -20.41
N GLY A 66 3.75 -20.86 -21.12
CA GLY A 66 3.60 -19.89 -22.22
C GLY A 66 3.39 -18.45 -21.78
N VAL A 67 3.87 -18.06 -20.59
CA VAL A 67 3.73 -16.68 -20.05
C VAL A 67 5.04 -15.90 -19.99
N GLU A 68 6.11 -16.40 -20.60
CA GLU A 68 7.45 -15.79 -20.60
C GLU A 68 7.47 -14.35 -21.11
N HIS A 69 6.49 -13.96 -21.89
CA HIS A 69 6.35 -12.60 -22.43
C HIS A 69 5.77 -11.59 -21.43
N LEU A 70 5.19 -12.04 -20.31
CA LEU A 70 4.62 -11.21 -19.24
C LEU A 70 5.50 -11.17 -17.98
N VAL A 71 6.51 -12.06 -17.90
CA VAL A 71 7.30 -12.22 -16.69
C VAL A 71 8.77 -11.90 -16.89
N GLU A 72 9.41 -11.46 -15.82
CA GLU A 72 10.85 -11.27 -15.75
C GLU A 72 11.38 -11.90 -14.46
N PHE A 73 12.52 -12.61 -14.55
CA PHE A 73 13.19 -13.18 -13.37
C PHE A 73 14.61 -12.65 -13.25
N ILE A 74 14.90 -12.04 -12.12
CA ILE A 74 16.15 -11.33 -11.84
C ILE A 74 16.87 -12.06 -10.70
N GLN A 75 18.10 -12.52 -10.97
CA GLN A 75 18.97 -12.98 -9.89
C GLN A 75 19.56 -11.77 -9.16
N GLY A 76 19.28 -11.65 -7.86
CA GLY A 76 19.78 -10.51 -7.07
C GLY A 76 19.37 -10.53 -5.61
N ASP A 77 19.99 -9.64 -4.85
CA ASP A 77 19.60 -9.39 -3.47
C ASP A 77 18.35 -8.53 -3.42
N LEU A 78 17.26 -9.07 -2.86
CA LEU A 78 16.00 -8.37 -2.70
C LEU A 78 16.10 -7.09 -1.83
N LEU A 79 17.12 -7.00 -0.97
CA LEU A 79 17.39 -5.80 -0.17
C LEU A 79 18.02 -4.66 -0.98
N GLU A 80 18.61 -4.96 -2.14
CA GLU A 80 19.26 -3.98 -3.03
C GLU A 80 18.49 -3.76 -4.34
N ALA A 81 17.65 -4.72 -4.73
CA ALA A 81 16.91 -4.69 -5.99
C ALA A 81 15.95 -3.49 -6.08
N ASP A 82 15.75 -2.96 -7.29
CA ASP A 82 14.76 -1.94 -7.57
C ASP A 82 13.38 -2.58 -7.82
N PHE A 83 12.42 -2.24 -6.97
CA PHE A 83 11.01 -2.63 -7.10
C PHE A 83 10.08 -1.41 -7.11
N SER A 84 10.60 -0.23 -7.41
CA SER A 84 9.86 1.04 -7.33
C SER A 84 8.68 1.15 -8.31
N GLU A 85 8.67 0.35 -9.38
CA GLU A 85 7.56 0.26 -10.34
C GLU A 85 6.37 -0.54 -9.82
N ALA A 86 6.56 -1.36 -8.76
CA ALA A 86 5.53 -2.26 -8.29
C ALA A 86 4.23 -1.54 -7.95
N THR A 87 3.11 -2.08 -8.42
CA THR A 87 1.75 -1.76 -7.99
C THR A 87 1.23 -2.81 -7.00
N VAL A 88 1.82 -4.01 -7.06
CA VAL A 88 1.62 -5.11 -6.12
C VAL A 88 2.98 -5.68 -5.73
N LEU A 89 3.19 -5.91 -4.44
CA LEU A 89 4.38 -6.54 -3.88
C LEU A 89 3.98 -7.78 -3.09
N THR A 90 4.53 -8.94 -3.43
CA THR A 90 4.32 -10.18 -2.69
C THR A 90 5.55 -10.60 -1.91
N LEU A 91 5.35 -11.15 -0.72
CA LEU A 91 6.39 -11.51 0.22
C LEU A 91 6.07 -12.86 0.91
N TYR A 92 7.04 -13.77 0.91
CA TYR A 92 7.05 -14.91 1.82
C TYR A 92 8.43 -15.01 2.50
N LEU A 93 8.72 -14.04 3.33
CA LEU A 93 10.03 -13.81 3.92
C LEU A 93 9.97 -13.82 5.44
N LEU A 94 11.10 -14.13 6.08
CA LEU A 94 11.20 -14.11 7.54
C LEU A 94 10.89 -12.70 8.11
N PRO A 95 10.36 -12.61 9.34
CA PRO A 95 10.01 -11.34 9.98
C PRO A 95 11.16 -10.32 10.02
N THR A 96 12.40 -10.80 10.16
CA THR A 96 13.61 -9.96 10.17
C THR A 96 13.84 -9.27 8.82
N ILE A 97 13.61 -9.98 7.72
CA ILE A 97 13.75 -9.45 6.37
C ILE A 97 12.61 -8.45 6.07
N ASN A 98 11.37 -8.80 6.43
CA ASN A 98 10.24 -7.87 6.31
C ASN A 98 10.49 -6.55 7.07
N ALA A 99 11.10 -6.62 8.25
CA ALA A 99 11.46 -5.43 9.03
C ALA A 99 12.55 -4.57 8.36
N GLN A 100 13.50 -5.20 7.66
CA GLN A 100 14.54 -4.49 6.89
C GLN A 100 13.99 -3.86 5.61
N LEU A 101 13.06 -4.54 4.92
CA LEU A 101 12.42 -4.04 3.69
C LEU A 101 11.43 -2.90 3.97
N ARG A 102 10.76 -2.90 5.11
CA ARG A 102 9.69 -1.93 5.44
C ARG A 102 10.08 -0.45 5.20
N PRO A 103 11.26 0.06 5.62
CA PRO A 103 11.64 1.45 5.35
C PRO A 103 11.78 1.75 3.85
N ARG A 104 12.29 0.79 3.05
CA ARG A 104 12.39 0.91 1.60
C ARG A 104 11.01 0.91 0.94
N ILE A 105 10.16 -0.03 1.31
CA ILE A 105 8.78 -0.14 0.84
C ILE A 105 8.05 1.20 1.02
N LEU A 106 8.10 1.77 2.22
CA LEU A 106 7.46 3.05 2.53
C LEU A 106 8.06 4.24 1.79
N ARG A 107 9.36 4.21 1.47
CA ARG A 107 10.06 5.28 0.76
C ARG A 107 9.93 5.18 -0.75
N GLU A 108 10.04 3.97 -1.30
CA GLU A 108 10.23 3.72 -2.74
C GLU A 108 8.92 3.43 -3.48
N LEU A 109 7.98 2.71 -2.86
CA LEU A 109 6.71 2.39 -3.49
C LEU A 109 5.73 3.58 -3.48
N LYS A 110 4.93 3.69 -4.53
CA LYS A 110 3.92 4.75 -4.65
C LYS A 110 2.77 4.53 -3.64
N PRO A 111 2.17 5.59 -3.08
CA PRO A 111 0.94 5.45 -2.31
C PRO A 111 -0.13 4.71 -3.12
N GLY A 112 -0.82 3.78 -2.45
CA GLY A 112 -1.80 2.90 -3.09
C GLY A 112 -1.24 1.56 -3.54
N THR A 113 0.10 1.36 -3.59
CA THR A 113 0.69 0.03 -3.84
C THR A 113 0.22 -0.96 -2.79
N ARG A 114 -0.22 -2.13 -3.24
CA ARG A 114 -0.74 -3.21 -2.38
C ARG A 114 0.39 -4.20 -2.07
N ILE A 115 0.55 -4.52 -0.80
CA ILE A 115 1.56 -5.46 -0.34
C ILE A 115 0.85 -6.66 0.27
N ILE A 116 1.19 -7.85 -0.16
CA ILE A 116 0.65 -9.10 0.38
C ILE A 116 1.78 -9.94 0.94
N ALA A 117 1.68 -10.32 2.20
CA ALA A 117 2.65 -11.23 2.81
C ALA A 117 1.99 -12.53 3.25
N ASN A 118 2.63 -13.65 2.90
CA ASN A 118 2.29 -14.97 3.42
C ASN A 118 2.94 -15.17 4.79
N SER A 119 2.18 -15.65 5.76
CA SER A 119 2.57 -16.09 7.11
C SER A 119 3.13 -15.02 8.03
N PHE A 120 3.94 -14.07 7.55
CA PHE A 120 4.69 -13.14 8.37
C PHE A 120 4.26 -11.69 8.16
N ASN A 121 4.07 -10.97 9.26
CA ASN A 121 3.68 -9.55 9.25
C ASN A 121 4.90 -8.60 9.21
N MET A 122 4.63 -7.29 9.18
CA MET A 122 5.65 -6.22 9.15
C MET A 122 5.88 -5.55 10.53
N GLY A 123 5.67 -6.30 11.62
CA GLY A 123 5.92 -5.81 12.98
C GLY A 123 4.97 -4.68 13.39
N GLU A 124 5.51 -3.49 13.63
CA GLU A 124 4.73 -2.34 14.09
C GLU A 124 3.75 -1.80 13.04
N TRP A 125 4.05 -1.96 11.76
CA TRP A 125 3.13 -1.59 10.69
C TRP A 125 2.01 -2.63 10.61
N LYS A 126 0.87 -2.33 11.22
CA LYS A 126 -0.28 -3.24 11.28
C LYS A 126 -0.92 -3.36 9.90
N ALA A 127 -1.28 -4.59 9.54
CA ALA A 127 -1.95 -4.87 8.28
C ALA A 127 -3.34 -4.20 8.22
N ASP A 128 -3.71 -3.74 7.02
CA ASP A 128 -5.06 -3.23 6.74
C ASP A 128 -6.08 -4.37 6.70
N GLN A 129 -5.65 -5.55 6.23
CA GLN A 129 -6.48 -6.76 6.18
C GLN A 129 -5.65 -8.00 6.55
N ARG A 130 -6.33 -9.02 7.10
CA ARG A 130 -5.78 -10.34 7.38
C ARG A 130 -6.81 -11.41 7.08
N ARG A 131 -6.39 -12.49 6.42
CA ARG A 131 -7.25 -13.64 6.08
C ARG A 131 -6.53 -14.95 6.38
N ALA A 132 -7.22 -15.93 6.92
CA ALA A 132 -6.72 -17.29 7.10
C ALA A 132 -7.05 -18.13 5.84
N VAL A 133 -6.05 -18.79 5.27
CA VAL A 133 -6.17 -19.64 4.07
C VAL A 133 -5.15 -20.77 4.17
N GLY A 134 -5.55 -22.02 3.87
CA GLY A 134 -4.63 -23.14 3.81
C GLY A 134 -3.80 -23.38 5.08
N GLY A 135 -4.33 -23.02 6.26
CA GLY A 135 -3.62 -23.16 7.54
C GLY A 135 -2.62 -22.06 7.86
N VAL A 136 -2.49 -21.04 7.00
CA VAL A 136 -1.64 -19.87 7.22
C VAL A 136 -2.45 -18.59 7.24
N TYR A 137 -1.83 -17.48 7.69
CA TYR A 137 -2.41 -16.16 7.54
C TYR A 137 -1.75 -15.43 6.37
N ILE A 138 -2.56 -14.77 5.55
CA ILE A 138 -2.11 -13.76 4.59
C ILE A 138 -2.49 -12.37 5.09
N TYR A 139 -1.61 -11.41 4.86
CA TYR A 139 -1.73 -10.03 5.33
C TYR A 139 -1.65 -9.07 4.16
N LYS A 140 -2.47 -8.01 4.18
CA LYS A 140 -2.43 -6.95 3.19
C LYS A 140 -2.14 -5.61 3.84
N TRP A 141 -1.26 -4.83 3.22
CA TRP A 141 -1.04 -3.42 3.49
C TRP A 141 -1.24 -2.62 2.20
N ILE A 142 -1.68 -1.39 2.34
CA ILE A 142 -1.71 -0.42 1.26
C ILE A 142 -0.74 0.69 1.64
N VAL A 143 0.25 0.95 0.78
CA VAL A 143 1.25 2.00 1.04
C VAL A 143 0.53 3.33 1.22
N PRO A 144 0.64 3.98 2.38
CA PRO A 144 -0.08 5.23 2.64
C PRO A 144 0.60 6.42 1.99
N ALA A 145 -0.18 7.41 1.58
CA ALA A 145 0.34 8.74 1.26
C ALA A 145 0.89 9.41 2.53
N LEU A 146 1.78 10.39 2.36
CA LEU A 146 2.22 11.26 3.46
C LEU A 146 1.27 12.44 3.56
N VAL A 147 0.53 12.48 4.68
CA VAL A 147 -0.47 13.52 4.97
C VAL A 147 -0.20 14.22 6.31
N GLU A 148 0.96 13.96 6.92
CA GLU A 148 1.38 14.63 8.15
C GLU A 148 1.60 16.12 7.89
N GLY A 149 1.13 16.96 8.83
CA GLY A 149 1.27 18.41 8.78
C GLY A 149 -0.07 19.15 8.83
N THR A 150 -0.01 20.46 8.60
CA THR A 150 -1.17 21.35 8.69
C THR A 150 -1.84 21.51 7.34
N TRP A 151 -3.16 21.29 7.30
CA TRP A 151 -4.00 21.41 6.13
C TRP A 151 -5.10 22.44 6.36
N LYS A 152 -5.35 23.32 5.36
CA LYS A 152 -6.38 24.36 5.42
C LYS A 152 -7.20 24.34 4.14
N TRP A 153 -8.51 24.50 4.26
CA TRP A 153 -9.41 24.65 3.11
C TRP A 153 -10.64 25.45 3.48
N ARG A 154 -11.31 26.00 2.46
CA ARG A 154 -12.59 26.69 2.63
C ARG A 154 -13.68 25.87 1.97
N THR A 155 -14.81 25.81 2.64
CA THR A 155 -16.04 25.24 2.08
C THR A 155 -16.80 26.29 1.24
N ALA A 156 -17.77 25.84 0.45
CA ALA A 156 -18.54 26.71 -0.44
C ALA A 156 -19.34 27.80 0.32
N ASP A 157 -19.70 27.52 1.56
CA ASP A 157 -20.36 28.47 2.48
C ASP A 157 -19.37 29.44 3.17
N GLY A 158 -18.06 29.34 2.84
CA GLY A 158 -17.00 30.25 3.27
C GLY A 158 -16.32 29.89 4.58
N LYS A 159 -16.73 28.84 5.28
CA LYS A 159 -16.07 28.37 6.52
C LYS A 159 -14.63 27.91 6.24
N LEU A 160 -13.71 28.30 7.10
CA LEU A 160 -12.31 27.91 7.06
C LEU A 160 -12.07 26.73 7.99
N TYR A 161 -11.72 25.58 7.41
CA TYR A 161 -11.27 24.41 8.15
C TYR A 161 -9.75 24.36 8.21
N CYS A 162 -9.22 23.95 9.35
CA CYS A 162 -7.81 23.71 9.57
C CYS A 162 -7.65 22.42 10.36
N VAL A 163 -6.72 21.55 9.95
CA VAL A 163 -6.31 20.36 10.71
C VAL A 163 -4.81 20.28 10.78
N ASP A 164 -4.29 19.83 11.91
CA ASP A 164 -2.88 19.48 12.09
C ASP A 164 -2.78 17.99 12.36
N LEU A 165 -2.22 17.23 11.41
CA LEU A 165 -2.19 15.78 11.41
C LEU A 165 -0.80 15.26 11.80
N GLN A 166 -0.78 14.30 12.69
CA GLN A 166 0.34 13.42 12.99
C GLN A 166 0.09 12.05 12.37
N GLN A 167 1.12 11.45 11.78
CA GLN A 167 1.01 10.20 11.04
C GLN A 167 2.03 9.16 11.52
N LYS A 168 1.53 7.96 11.84
CA LYS A 168 2.36 6.76 11.96
C LYS A 168 1.80 5.66 11.04
N TYR A 169 2.46 5.42 9.89
CA TYR A 169 1.96 4.57 8.81
C TYR A 169 0.61 5.07 8.28
N GLN A 170 -0.45 4.23 8.28
CA GLN A 170 -1.81 4.63 7.92
C GLN A 170 -2.63 5.21 9.09
N LYS A 171 -2.06 5.23 10.31
CA LYS A 171 -2.75 5.77 11.48
C LYS A 171 -2.52 7.27 11.59
N LEU A 172 -3.61 7.99 11.80
CA LEU A 172 -3.64 9.43 11.95
C LEU A 172 -4.17 9.82 13.33
N SER A 173 -3.64 10.92 13.84
CA SER A 173 -4.17 11.66 14.98
C SER A 173 -3.92 13.15 14.73
N GLY A 174 -4.59 14.03 15.47
CA GLY A 174 -4.36 15.45 15.28
C GLY A 174 -5.43 16.31 15.93
N ASN A 175 -5.41 17.60 15.58
CA ASN A 175 -6.36 18.60 16.05
C ASN A 175 -7.06 19.26 14.87
N ALA A 176 -8.25 19.79 15.11
CA ALA A 176 -9.04 20.49 14.11
C ALA A 176 -9.53 21.86 14.62
N TRP A 177 -9.75 22.77 13.70
CA TRP A 177 -10.32 24.10 13.93
C TRP A 177 -11.27 24.47 12.80
N VAL A 178 -12.34 25.20 13.14
CA VAL A 178 -13.28 25.80 12.19
C VAL A 178 -13.35 27.29 12.48
N ASP A 179 -13.06 28.14 11.49
CA ASP A 179 -12.97 29.61 11.63
C ASP A 179 -12.08 30.05 12.81
N ASN A 180 -10.95 29.36 12.99
CA ASN A 180 -9.97 29.50 14.08
C ASN A 180 -10.50 29.14 15.49
N GLN A 181 -11.69 28.56 15.61
CA GLN A 181 -12.18 28.00 16.86
C GLN A 181 -11.87 26.52 16.93
N PRO A 182 -11.48 25.97 18.10
CA PRO A 182 -11.26 24.55 18.27
C PRO A 182 -12.48 23.73 17.86
N ALA A 183 -12.24 22.62 17.14
CA ALA A 183 -13.25 21.65 16.75
C ALA A 183 -12.76 20.23 17.05
N GLU A 184 -13.66 19.28 17.14
CA GLU A 184 -13.31 17.90 17.37
C GLU A 184 -12.97 17.18 16.05
N LEU A 185 -11.78 16.58 15.97
CA LEU A 185 -11.44 15.62 14.91
C LEU A 185 -12.00 14.24 15.32
N VAL A 186 -13.25 13.98 14.97
CA VAL A 186 -13.98 12.76 15.36
C VAL A 186 -13.31 11.53 14.76
N LYS A 187 -12.88 11.65 13.49
CA LYS A 187 -12.23 10.56 12.75
C LYS A 187 -11.26 11.09 11.71
N ALA A 188 -10.12 10.42 11.60
CA ALA A 188 -9.18 10.59 10.51
C ALA A 188 -8.74 9.22 10.00
N THR A 189 -9.00 8.91 8.73
CA THR A 189 -8.62 7.64 8.11
C THR A 189 -7.84 7.86 6.83
N LEU A 190 -6.78 7.07 6.66
CA LEU A 190 -5.97 7.06 5.47
C LEU A 190 -5.89 5.64 4.91
N SER A 191 -6.34 5.46 3.67
CA SER A 191 -6.22 4.22 2.92
C SER A 191 -5.53 4.50 1.59
N GLY A 192 -4.26 4.11 1.47
CA GLY A 192 -3.46 4.43 0.31
C GLY A 192 -3.40 5.94 0.04
N THR A 193 -4.08 6.38 -1.00
CA THR A 193 -4.15 7.79 -1.42
C THR A 193 -5.33 8.56 -0.84
N GLN A 194 -6.32 7.88 -0.27
CA GLN A 194 -7.56 8.50 0.19
C GLN A 194 -7.46 8.90 1.67
N LEU A 195 -7.61 10.20 1.94
CA LEU A 195 -7.77 10.77 3.27
C LEU A 195 -9.24 11.10 3.51
N VAL A 196 -9.79 10.63 4.62
CA VAL A 196 -11.14 10.98 5.09
C VAL A 196 -11.04 11.58 6.48
N LEU A 197 -11.58 12.80 6.62
CA LEU A 197 -11.65 13.52 7.89
C LEU A 197 -13.10 13.73 8.27
N GLU A 198 -13.43 13.49 9.54
CA GLU A 198 -14.73 13.77 10.13
C GLU A 198 -14.52 14.78 11.27
N ILE A 199 -15.13 15.96 11.14
CA ILE A 199 -14.92 17.10 12.04
C ILE A 199 -16.26 17.55 12.59
N LEU A 200 -16.33 17.69 13.91
CA LEU A 200 -17.49 18.23 14.64
C LEU A 200 -17.17 19.63 15.15
N GLU A 201 -17.86 20.61 14.62
CA GLU A 201 -17.79 22.01 15.07
C GLU A 201 -18.43 22.15 16.46
N GLN A 202 -17.86 23.00 17.30
CA GLN A 202 -18.38 23.23 18.63
C GLN A 202 -19.83 23.75 18.60
N GLY A 203 -20.74 23.02 19.23
CA GLY A 203 -22.16 23.35 19.26
C GLY A 203 -22.97 22.86 18.05
N ALA A 204 -22.35 22.17 17.09
CA ALA A 204 -23.05 21.53 15.98
C ALA A 204 -23.67 20.18 16.43
N GLU A 205 -24.81 19.83 15.83
CA GLU A 205 -25.51 18.55 16.10
C GLU A 205 -24.93 17.38 15.30
N ALA A 206 -24.21 17.66 14.21
CA ALA A 206 -23.63 16.64 13.32
C ALA A 206 -22.22 17.02 12.84
N SER A 207 -21.38 16.01 12.67
CA SER A 207 -20.05 16.15 12.07
C SER A 207 -20.11 16.34 10.56
N GLU A 208 -19.11 17.02 10.01
CA GLU A 208 -18.90 17.13 8.57
C GLU A 208 -17.80 16.18 8.10
N VAL A 209 -18.02 15.54 6.94
CA VAL A 209 -17.10 14.57 6.35
C VAL A 209 -16.44 15.16 5.12
N PHE A 210 -15.11 15.14 5.11
CA PHE A 210 -14.28 15.63 4.02
C PHE A 210 -13.44 14.48 3.44
N ILE A 211 -13.38 14.37 2.12
CA ILE A 211 -12.63 13.34 1.40
C ILE A 211 -11.66 14.02 0.44
N SER A 212 -10.42 13.58 0.45
CA SER A 212 -9.39 14.05 -0.50
C SER A 212 -8.48 12.92 -0.97
N GLN A 213 -7.80 13.13 -2.11
CA GLN A 213 -6.88 12.18 -2.71
C GLN A 213 -5.45 12.73 -2.69
N HIS A 214 -4.51 11.96 -2.16
CA HIS A 214 -3.13 12.33 -1.98
C HIS A 214 -2.21 11.35 -2.69
N LYS A 215 -1.52 11.79 -3.74
CA LYS A 215 -0.59 10.94 -4.51
C LYS A 215 0.89 11.17 -4.16
N GLY A 216 1.17 12.15 -3.30
CA GLY A 216 2.53 12.55 -2.96
C GLY A 216 3.13 11.84 -1.76
N LYS A 217 4.47 11.75 -1.74
CA LYS A 217 5.28 11.23 -0.62
C LYS A 217 6.02 12.34 0.13
N LYS A 218 5.77 13.62 -0.17
CA LYS A 218 6.48 14.74 0.47
C LYS A 218 5.69 15.26 1.67
N ARG A 219 6.39 15.40 2.81
CA ARG A 219 5.88 16.24 3.91
C ARG A 219 5.72 17.67 3.38
N LYS A 220 4.57 18.27 3.61
CA LYS A 220 4.40 19.70 3.40
C LYS A 220 4.88 20.40 4.67
N THR A 221 5.98 21.17 4.54
CA THR A 221 6.63 21.86 5.66
C THR A 221 6.11 23.27 5.87
N GLU A 222 5.28 23.80 4.95
CA GLU A 222 4.65 25.11 5.04
C GLU A 222 3.15 24.99 4.78
N ALA A 223 2.36 25.85 5.43
CA ALA A 223 0.92 25.94 5.19
C ALA A 223 0.70 26.47 3.77
N GLU A 224 0.66 25.57 2.80
CA GLU A 224 0.24 25.92 1.44
C GLU A 224 -1.28 26.11 1.45
N ASP A 225 -1.72 27.27 0.94
CA ASP A 225 -3.12 27.50 0.64
C ASP A 225 -3.58 26.44 -0.37
N ILE A 226 -4.45 25.54 0.09
CA ILE A 226 -4.87 24.36 -0.67
C ILE A 226 -5.97 24.75 -1.64
N ASN A 227 -5.60 25.37 -2.74
CA ASN A 227 -6.48 25.45 -3.92
C ASN A 227 -6.44 24.17 -4.78
N ASP A 228 -5.52 23.22 -4.51
CA ASP A 228 -5.31 22.01 -5.32
C ASP A 228 -5.83 20.71 -4.69
N LEU A 229 -6.37 20.74 -3.48
CA LEU A 229 -6.96 19.57 -2.83
C LEU A 229 -8.46 19.79 -2.67
N ALA A 230 -9.22 19.26 -3.61
CA ALA A 230 -10.67 19.24 -3.53
C ALA A 230 -11.11 18.32 -2.38
N PHE A 231 -11.29 18.88 -1.18
CA PHE A 231 -12.13 18.24 -0.19
C PHE A 231 -13.56 18.33 -0.68
N VAL A 232 -14.16 17.18 -0.99
CA VAL A 232 -15.58 17.09 -1.33
C VAL A 232 -16.32 16.80 -0.02
N LYS A 233 -17.20 17.73 0.36
CA LYS A 233 -18.16 17.52 1.45
C LYS A 233 -19.16 16.46 0.99
N ARG A 234 -19.38 15.43 1.79
CA ARG A 234 -20.48 14.48 1.65
C ARG A 234 -21.65 14.87 2.49
#